data_9e7297b48208906cb7ac5066f5743ea7
#
_entry.id   9e7297b48208906cb7ac5066f5743ea7
#
_cell.length_a   1.000
_cell.length_b   1.000
_cell.length_c   1.000
_cell.angle_alpha   90.00
_cell.angle_beta   90.00
_cell.angle_gamma   90.00
#
_symmetry.space_group_name_H-M   'P 1'
#
loop_
_entity.id
_entity.type
_entity.pdbx_description
1 polymer ?
#
loop_
_entity_poly.entity_id
_entity_poly.type
_entity_poly.pdbx_seq_one_letter_code
_entity_poly.pdbx_strand_id
1 'polypeptide(L)'
;MLNDSSSQKLTFKQTLWISGMLFGLFFGAGNLIFPIYMGSLAGSKTLVALIGFLITGVSLPLLGVTSIGVSKSEGLIGLSAKVGKGYSYFFTCALYLTIGPFFAIPRCATVPYTVAIEPLFGGANTGVVLAIFSAVFFAVVLAFSLFPGKILTWVGKILTPLFLGFLSVLVIAAIIKPMGKMSAVPPVGDYAQKAFTTGFLEGYNTMDALASLAFGIIIIDVLREHGINAPAAIAKNTAKAGSFCCVLMALIYLFVSVIGAQSGAIFSSSANGGEVFQKVSKHYFGNVGIIILAFIVTLACLKTAVGLVTGASGTFKSLFPNFIPYKAWAVVFSVVSFLIANLGLTAIINYSIPVLMFLYPLAITLILLGLFGFAFGHRRCVYLTTTVFTLIAAVFDFIAALPKDVLKALRLTETISFMKEYVPLFKYGLGWLIPAVIGVFVGLVIAYLTRKRYSAAQSAENATENTTDNTAETIEEQ
;
A
#
# COMPACT_ATOMS: atom_id res chain seq x y z
N MET A 1 41.80 9.04 -0.40
CA MET A 1 41.46 7.62 -0.66
C MET A 1 40.02 7.58 -1.15
N LEU A 2 39.82 7.45 -2.44
CA LEU A 2 38.48 7.27 -3.05
C LEU A 2 37.97 5.91 -2.62
N ASN A 3 37.15 5.86 -1.59
CA ASN A 3 36.51 4.66 -1.11
C ASN A 3 35.57 4.14 -2.21
N ASP A 4 35.86 2.98 -2.73
CA ASP A 4 35.17 2.28 -3.81
C ASP A 4 33.69 2.07 -3.43
N SER A 5 32.85 3.03 -3.81
CA SER A 5 31.40 3.05 -3.51
C SER A 5 30.60 1.92 -4.20
N SER A 6 31.29 1.09 -5.00
CA SER A 6 30.69 -0.01 -5.77
C SER A 6 30.64 -1.35 -5.02
N SER A 7 31.29 -1.50 -3.86
CA SER A 7 31.45 -2.80 -3.17
C SER A 7 30.48 -3.06 -2.00
N GLN A 8 29.62 -2.12 -1.63
CA GLN A 8 28.64 -2.30 -0.54
C GLN A 8 27.51 -3.23 -0.98
N LYS A 9 27.71 -4.54 -0.87
CA LYS A 9 26.75 -5.57 -1.26
C LYS A 9 26.31 -6.36 -0.03
N LEU A 10 25.01 -6.60 0.07
CA LEU A 10 24.45 -7.56 1.03
C LEU A 10 24.89 -8.99 0.67
N THR A 11 25.17 -9.79 1.68
CA THR A 11 25.28 -11.25 1.52
C THR A 11 23.91 -11.82 1.12
N PHE A 12 23.89 -13.02 0.55
CA PHE A 12 22.62 -13.69 0.19
C PHE A 12 21.70 -13.86 1.41
N LYS A 13 22.25 -14.24 2.57
CA LYS A 13 21.52 -14.40 3.83
C LYS A 13 20.87 -13.09 4.30
N GLN A 14 21.63 -11.98 4.25
CA GLN A 14 21.11 -10.65 4.58
C GLN A 14 20.03 -10.19 3.59
N THR A 15 20.24 -10.45 2.28
CA THR A 15 19.23 -10.14 1.25
C THR A 15 17.93 -10.88 1.54
N LEU A 16 18.00 -12.18 1.86
CA LEU A 16 16.82 -12.98 2.17
C LEU A 16 16.12 -12.52 3.47
N TRP A 17 16.92 -12.12 4.48
CA TRP A 17 16.37 -11.58 5.72
C TRP A 17 15.63 -10.25 5.51
N ILE A 18 16.22 -9.32 4.75
CA ILE A 18 15.57 -8.03 4.40
C ILE A 18 14.33 -8.28 3.52
N SER A 19 14.39 -9.26 2.61
CA SER A 19 13.23 -9.66 1.81
C SER A 19 12.08 -10.19 2.67
N GLY A 20 12.38 -11.02 3.66
CA GLY A 20 11.40 -11.50 4.63
C GLY A 20 10.81 -10.38 5.50
N MET A 21 11.63 -9.37 5.84
CA MET A 21 11.17 -8.19 6.54
C MET A 21 10.22 -7.34 5.68
N LEU A 22 10.58 -7.09 4.40
CA LEU A 22 9.72 -6.43 3.42
C LEU A 22 8.39 -7.15 3.26
N PHE A 23 8.44 -8.47 3.06
CA PHE A 23 7.24 -9.31 2.99
C PHE A 23 6.38 -9.14 4.26
N GLY A 24 6.98 -9.17 5.43
CA GLY A 24 6.28 -8.98 6.69
C GLY A 24 5.68 -7.59 6.90
N LEU A 25 6.23 -6.55 6.28
CA LEU A 25 5.70 -5.19 6.29
C LEU A 25 4.53 -5.02 5.32
N PHE A 26 4.62 -5.62 4.13
CA PHE A 26 3.57 -5.50 3.11
C PHE A 26 2.44 -6.48 3.33
N PHE A 27 2.75 -7.74 3.69
CA PHE A 27 1.75 -8.78 3.77
C PHE A 27 0.84 -8.63 4.99
N GLY A 28 -0.35 -8.08 4.78
CA GLY A 28 -1.38 -7.83 5.78
C GLY A 28 -2.73 -8.45 5.44
N ALA A 29 -3.77 -8.00 6.12
CA ALA A 29 -5.15 -8.47 5.95
C ALA A 29 -5.65 -8.39 4.50
N GLY A 30 -5.35 -7.28 3.82
CA GLY A 30 -5.76 -7.04 2.43
C GLY A 30 -5.20 -8.05 1.45
N ASN A 31 -3.93 -8.42 1.63
CA ASN A 31 -3.20 -9.34 0.75
C ASN A 31 -3.77 -10.77 0.75
N LEU A 32 -4.57 -11.10 1.75
CA LEU A 32 -5.31 -12.35 1.82
C LEU A 32 -6.64 -12.29 1.08
N ILE A 33 -7.43 -11.25 1.39
CA ILE A 33 -8.83 -11.22 1.01
C ILE A 33 -9.06 -10.72 -0.42
N PHE A 34 -8.22 -9.80 -0.93
CA PHE A 34 -8.46 -9.24 -2.26
C PHE A 34 -8.11 -10.20 -3.41
N PRO A 35 -6.99 -10.94 -3.41
CA PRO A 35 -6.70 -11.90 -4.48
C PRO A 35 -7.74 -13.03 -4.57
N ILE A 36 -8.19 -13.57 -3.44
CA ILE A 36 -9.19 -14.64 -3.44
C ILE A 36 -10.55 -14.13 -3.92
N TYR A 37 -10.94 -12.90 -3.52
CA TYR A 37 -12.17 -12.27 -3.96
C TYR A 37 -12.14 -11.95 -5.44
N MET A 38 -11.05 -11.34 -5.92
CA MET A 38 -10.83 -11.13 -7.34
C MET A 38 -10.97 -12.43 -8.13
N GLY A 39 -10.34 -13.50 -7.67
CA GLY A 39 -10.44 -14.81 -8.30
C GLY A 39 -11.89 -15.32 -8.38
N SER A 40 -12.65 -15.22 -7.28
CA SER A 40 -14.04 -15.67 -7.22
C SER A 40 -14.97 -14.93 -8.18
N LEU A 41 -14.69 -13.65 -8.44
CA LEU A 41 -15.45 -12.82 -9.39
C LEU A 41 -14.96 -12.92 -10.83
N ALA A 42 -13.65 -13.06 -11.03
CA ALA A 42 -13.04 -13.11 -12.35
C ALA A 42 -13.21 -14.48 -13.04
N GLY A 43 -13.41 -15.56 -12.28
CA GLY A 43 -13.67 -16.88 -12.82
C GLY A 43 -12.66 -17.28 -13.90
N SER A 44 -13.13 -17.60 -15.12
CA SER A 44 -12.28 -17.98 -16.26
C SER A 44 -11.28 -16.89 -16.69
N LYS A 45 -11.51 -15.62 -16.33
CA LYS A 45 -10.61 -14.48 -16.64
C LYS A 45 -9.64 -14.13 -15.49
N THR A 46 -9.51 -14.98 -14.48
CA THR A 46 -8.67 -14.73 -13.29
C THR A 46 -7.21 -14.44 -13.65
N LEU A 47 -6.60 -15.16 -14.60
CA LEU A 47 -5.21 -14.90 -14.98
C LEU A 47 -5.01 -13.51 -15.60
N VAL A 48 -5.97 -13.05 -16.41
CA VAL A 48 -5.92 -11.70 -17.00
C VAL A 48 -6.07 -10.63 -15.92
N ALA A 49 -7.01 -10.81 -14.99
CA ALA A 49 -7.19 -9.91 -13.85
C ALA A 49 -5.95 -9.91 -12.94
N LEU A 50 -5.35 -11.08 -12.70
CA LEU A 50 -4.15 -11.23 -11.88
C LEU A 50 -2.95 -10.44 -12.43
N ILE A 51 -2.74 -10.41 -13.75
CA ILE A 51 -1.65 -9.62 -14.33
C ILE A 51 -1.83 -8.14 -13.97
N GLY A 52 -3.04 -7.60 -14.11
CA GLY A 52 -3.34 -6.23 -13.67
C GLY A 52 -3.10 -6.02 -12.17
N PHE A 53 -3.59 -6.95 -11.36
CA PHE A 53 -3.43 -6.92 -9.90
C PHE A 53 -1.96 -6.94 -9.45
N LEU A 54 -1.11 -7.76 -10.09
CA LEU A 54 0.31 -7.86 -9.76
C LEU A 54 1.09 -6.58 -10.04
N ILE A 55 0.67 -5.79 -11.05
CA ILE A 55 1.31 -4.50 -11.33
C ILE A 55 1.14 -3.56 -10.13
N THR A 56 -0.06 -3.45 -9.59
CA THR A 56 -0.37 -2.49 -8.52
C THR A 56 -0.17 -3.05 -7.12
N GLY A 57 -0.44 -4.33 -6.90
CA GLY A 57 -0.30 -4.99 -5.61
C GLY A 57 1.10 -5.53 -5.32
N VAL A 58 1.99 -5.66 -6.33
CA VAL A 58 3.35 -6.20 -6.14
C VAL A 58 4.42 -5.28 -6.71
N SER A 59 4.30 -4.90 -7.99
CA SER A 59 5.36 -4.13 -8.64
C SER A 59 5.44 -2.69 -8.11
N LEU A 60 4.30 -2.01 -7.94
CA LEU A 60 4.28 -0.64 -7.41
C LEU A 60 4.85 -0.51 -5.98
N PRO A 61 4.56 -1.41 -5.03
CA PRO A 61 5.20 -1.39 -3.72
C PRO A 61 6.73 -1.46 -3.79
N LEU A 62 7.28 -2.33 -4.62
CA LEU A 62 8.73 -2.38 -4.84
C LEU A 62 9.28 -1.07 -5.40
N LEU A 63 8.61 -0.53 -6.42
CA LEU A 63 8.98 0.75 -7.04
C LEU A 63 8.87 1.90 -6.03
N GLY A 64 7.88 1.87 -5.13
CA GLY A 64 7.70 2.86 -4.08
C GLY A 64 8.88 2.94 -3.12
N VAL A 65 9.28 1.82 -2.52
CA VAL A 65 10.46 1.78 -1.65
C VAL A 65 11.73 2.19 -2.41
N THR A 66 11.89 1.67 -3.65
CA THR A 66 13.06 1.97 -4.49
C THR A 66 13.13 3.47 -4.84
N SER A 67 11.98 4.12 -5.07
CA SER A 67 11.91 5.54 -5.44
C SER A 67 12.44 6.46 -4.34
N ILE A 68 12.20 6.12 -3.06
CA ILE A 68 12.73 6.87 -1.92
C ILE A 68 14.26 6.79 -1.89
N GLY A 69 14.82 5.59 -2.11
CA GLY A 69 16.27 5.39 -2.17
C GLY A 69 16.92 6.11 -3.36
N VAL A 70 16.37 5.96 -4.57
CA VAL A 70 16.90 6.59 -5.80
C VAL A 70 16.81 8.11 -5.73
N SER A 71 15.72 8.64 -5.22
CA SER A 71 15.49 10.10 -5.13
C SER A 71 16.28 10.79 -4.02
N LYS A 72 17.04 10.03 -3.22
CA LYS A 72 17.79 10.52 -2.04
C LYS A 72 16.88 11.26 -1.03
N SER A 73 15.64 10.78 -0.88
CA SER A 73 14.65 11.44 -0.03
C SER A 73 14.60 10.79 1.35
N GLU A 74 14.40 11.60 2.38
CA GLU A 74 14.16 11.14 3.75
C GLU A 74 12.69 10.71 3.90
N GLY A 75 12.35 9.54 3.36
CA GLY A 75 11.00 9.01 3.38
C GLY A 75 10.01 9.75 2.48
N LEU A 76 8.72 9.55 2.75
CA LEU A 76 7.61 10.14 1.99
C LEU A 76 7.62 11.68 2.05
N ILE A 77 7.90 12.24 3.23
CA ILE A 77 7.92 13.71 3.43
C ILE A 77 8.93 14.36 2.49
N GLY A 78 10.16 13.85 2.44
CA GLY A 78 11.22 14.36 1.58
C GLY A 78 10.90 14.18 0.09
N LEU A 79 10.31 13.05 -0.30
CA LEU A 79 9.93 12.81 -1.70
C LEU A 79 8.80 13.74 -2.15
N SER A 80 7.74 13.88 -1.35
CA SER A 80 6.60 14.74 -1.66
C SER A 80 6.92 16.25 -1.56
N ALA A 81 7.92 16.63 -0.75
CA ALA A 81 8.39 18.01 -0.64
C ALA A 81 9.02 18.53 -1.95
N LYS A 82 9.47 17.64 -2.86
CA LYS A 82 9.92 18.01 -4.21
C LYS A 82 8.82 18.65 -5.05
N VAL A 83 7.56 18.36 -4.79
CA VAL A 83 6.39 19.06 -5.36
C VAL A 83 6.23 20.43 -4.68
N GLY A 84 6.18 20.44 -3.35
CA GLY A 84 6.04 21.64 -2.52
C GLY A 84 5.72 21.29 -1.08
N LYS A 85 6.05 22.20 -0.15
CA LYS A 85 5.83 22.00 1.30
C LYS A 85 4.37 21.68 1.64
N GLY A 86 3.41 22.47 1.14
CA GLY A 86 1.97 22.25 1.39
C GLY A 86 1.49 20.90 0.89
N TYR A 87 1.90 20.48 -0.32
CA TYR A 87 1.59 19.17 -0.86
C TYR A 87 2.18 18.04 -0.01
N SER A 88 3.40 18.21 0.48
CA SER A 88 4.06 17.22 1.33
C SER A 88 3.26 16.94 2.60
N TYR A 89 2.81 17.96 3.31
CA TYR A 89 1.96 17.82 4.49
C TYR A 89 0.61 17.15 4.15
N PHE A 90 -0.06 17.67 3.12
CA PHE A 90 -1.34 17.15 2.66
C PHE A 90 -1.24 15.67 2.30
N PHE A 91 -0.32 15.31 1.40
CA PHE A 91 -0.22 13.95 0.89
C PHE A 91 0.24 12.95 1.96
N THR A 92 1.19 13.35 2.82
CA THR A 92 1.65 12.51 3.93
C THR A 92 0.52 12.26 4.94
N CYS A 93 -0.22 13.30 5.34
CA CYS A 93 -1.36 13.14 6.24
C CYS A 93 -2.45 12.26 5.62
N ALA A 94 -2.86 12.54 4.36
CA ALA A 94 -3.88 11.77 3.67
C ALA A 94 -3.49 10.30 3.52
N LEU A 95 -2.24 10.02 3.16
CA LEU A 95 -1.72 8.66 3.03
C LEU A 95 -1.74 7.93 4.38
N TYR A 96 -1.16 8.52 5.43
CA TYR A 96 -1.10 7.88 6.74
C TYR A 96 -2.46 7.72 7.41
N LEU A 97 -3.41 8.63 7.19
CA LEU A 97 -4.80 8.48 7.64
C LEU A 97 -5.49 7.33 6.91
N THR A 98 -5.22 7.16 5.63
CA THR A 98 -5.80 6.09 4.79
C THR A 98 -5.27 4.71 5.17
N ILE A 99 -3.94 4.51 5.21
CA ILE A 99 -3.35 3.23 5.65
C ILE A 99 -3.42 3.04 7.17
N GLY A 100 -3.68 4.11 7.90
CA GLY A 100 -3.81 4.16 9.35
C GLY A 100 -5.28 3.97 9.79
N PRO A 101 -5.80 4.93 10.58
CA PRO A 101 -7.02 4.76 11.33
C PRO A 101 -8.29 4.64 10.49
N PHE A 102 -8.29 5.07 9.21
CA PHE A 102 -9.53 5.07 8.44
C PHE A 102 -9.81 3.73 7.75
N PHE A 103 -8.80 3.03 7.21
CA PHE A 103 -9.09 1.83 6.43
C PHE A 103 -8.22 0.62 6.77
N ALA A 104 -6.88 0.70 6.70
CA ALA A 104 -6.08 -0.52 6.83
C ALA A 104 -6.05 -1.05 8.27
N ILE A 105 -5.94 -0.20 9.29
CA ILE A 105 -5.94 -0.63 10.69
C ILE A 105 -7.30 -1.23 11.09
N PRO A 106 -8.47 -0.60 10.80
CA PRO A 106 -9.77 -1.21 11.06
C PRO A 106 -9.96 -2.58 10.37
N ARG A 107 -9.46 -2.73 9.12
CA ARG A 107 -9.47 -4.02 8.42
C ARG A 107 -8.70 -5.11 9.16
N CYS A 108 -7.64 -4.76 9.88
CA CYS A 108 -6.89 -5.73 10.68
C CYS A 108 -7.73 -6.38 11.80
N ALA A 109 -8.78 -5.72 12.29
CA ALA A 109 -9.74 -6.32 13.22
C ALA A 109 -10.88 -7.04 12.49
N THR A 110 -11.44 -6.42 11.44
CA THR A 110 -12.64 -6.97 10.78
C THR A 110 -12.35 -8.19 9.91
N VAL A 111 -11.14 -8.33 9.33
CA VAL A 111 -10.80 -9.51 8.54
C VAL A 111 -10.76 -10.79 9.38
N PRO A 112 -10.00 -10.88 10.50
CA PRO A 112 -10.04 -12.07 11.34
C PRO A 112 -11.43 -12.31 11.94
N TYR A 113 -12.19 -11.27 12.24
CA TYR A 113 -13.58 -11.39 12.68
C TYR A 113 -14.43 -12.11 11.61
N THR A 114 -14.49 -11.60 10.39
CA THR A 114 -15.30 -12.17 9.30
C THR A 114 -14.85 -13.57 8.90
N VAL A 115 -13.54 -13.80 8.85
CA VAL A 115 -13.00 -15.10 8.43
C VAL A 115 -13.26 -16.19 9.46
N ALA A 116 -13.24 -15.86 10.74
CA ALA A 116 -13.07 -16.86 11.76
C ALA A 116 -14.00 -16.75 12.97
N ILE A 117 -14.33 -15.56 13.42
CA ILE A 117 -15.13 -15.36 14.64
C ILE A 117 -16.63 -15.39 14.32
N GLU A 118 -17.05 -14.62 13.33
CA GLU A 118 -18.44 -14.53 12.91
C GLU A 118 -19.11 -15.90 12.64
N PRO A 119 -18.42 -16.84 11.93
CA PRO A 119 -18.96 -18.17 11.67
C PRO A 119 -19.25 -19.02 12.91
N LEU A 120 -18.55 -18.78 14.02
CA LEU A 120 -18.73 -19.53 15.27
C LEU A 120 -19.99 -19.13 16.03
N PHE A 121 -20.52 -17.93 15.77
CA PHE A 121 -21.71 -17.39 16.45
C PHE A 121 -23.01 -17.53 15.66
N GLY A 122 -23.00 -18.18 14.50
CA GLY A 122 -24.21 -18.55 13.74
C GLY A 122 -25.09 -17.36 13.29
N GLY A 123 -24.53 -16.14 13.21
CA GLY A 123 -25.25 -14.94 12.78
C GLY A 123 -26.03 -14.22 13.88
N ALA A 124 -26.11 -14.74 15.10
CA ALA A 124 -26.76 -14.08 16.21
C ALA A 124 -25.91 -12.92 16.76
N ASN A 125 -26.50 -11.73 16.91
CA ASN A 125 -25.87 -10.54 17.53
C ASN A 125 -24.49 -10.17 16.94
N THR A 126 -24.30 -10.32 15.62
CA THR A 126 -23.02 -10.11 14.93
C THR A 126 -22.39 -8.75 15.26
N GLY A 127 -23.18 -7.68 15.38
CA GLY A 127 -22.70 -6.35 15.75
C GLY A 127 -22.10 -6.28 17.17
N VAL A 128 -22.72 -6.93 18.13
CA VAL A 128 -22.22 -6.96 19.54
C VAL A 128 -20.95 -7.79 19.61
N VAL A 129 -20.91 -8.94 18.93
CA VAL A 129 -19.71 -9.80 18.90
C VAL A 129 -18.54 -9.08 18.21
N LEU A 130 -18.80 -8.36 17.12
CA LEU A 130 -17.81 -7.53 16.45
C LEU A 130 -17.29 -6.43 17.37
N ALA A 131 -18.17 -5.75 18.12
CA ALA A 131 -17.80 -4.69 19.04
C ALA A 131 -16.90 -5.21 20.17
N ILE A 132 -17.23 -6.34 20.77
CA ILE A 132 -16.43 -6.97 21.82
C ILE A 132 -15.07 -7.42 21.25
N PHE A 133 -15.07 -8.12 20.12
CA PHE A 133 -13.83 -8.60 19.49
C PHE A 133 -12.91 -7.44 19.11
N SER A 134 -13.44 -6.41 18.46
CA SER A 134 -12.65 -5.24 18.05
C SER A 134 -12.17 -4.43 19.25
N ALA A 135 -12.94 -4.32 20.33
CA ALA A 135 -12.50 -3.68 21.57
C ALA A 135 -11.29 -4.40 22.20
N VAL A 136 -11.36 -5.72 22.31
CA VAL A 136 -10.23 -6.53 22.83
C VAL A 136 -9.02 -6.42 21.88
N PHE A 137 -9.25 -6.54 20.57
CA PHE A 137 -8.20 -6.42 19.56
C PHE A 137 -7.46 -5.09 19.65
N PHE A 138 -8.20 -3.97 19.68
CA PHE A 138 -7.58 -2.63 19.75
C PHE A 138 -7.01 -2.29 21.12
N ALA A 139 -7.51 -2.85 22.22
CA ALA A 139 -6.86 -2.76 23.52
C ALA A 139 -5.46 -3.40 23.49
N VAL A 140 -5.34 -4.58 22.87
CA VAL A 140 -4.05 -5.26 22.68
C VAL A 140 -3.15 -4.48 21.73
N VAL A 141 -3.68 -3.99 20.58
CA VAL A 141 -2.92 -3.13 19.64
C VAL A 141 -2.36 -1.91 20.36
N LEU A 142 -3.20 -1.22 21.14
CA LEU A 142 -2.79 -0.03 21.89
C LEU A 142 -1.71 -0.35 22.93
N ALA A 143 -1.89 -1.42 23.72
CA ALA A 143 -0.92 -1.83 24.72
C ALA A 143 0.48 -2.05 24.09
N PHE A 144 0.54 -2.72 22.92
CA PHE A 144 1.80 -2.94 22.24
C PHE A 144 2.35 -1.68 21.55
N SER A 145 1.50 -0.81 21.03
CA SER A 145 1.92 0.43 20.36
C SER A 145 2.43 1.49 21.36
N LEU A 146 1.98 1.46 22.61
CA LEU A 146 2.48 2.36 23.66
C LEU A 146 3.91 2.01 24.12
N PHE A 147 4.31 0.74 23.95
CA PHE A 147 5.63 0.22 24.33
C PHE A 147 6.28 -0.49 23.13
N PRO A 148 6.70 0.24 22.10
CA PRO A 148 7.30 -0.35 20.89
C PRO A 148 8.65 -0.98 21.22
N GLY A 149 8.65 -2.22 21.61
CA GLY A 149 9.83 -2.98 22.01
C GLY A 149 10.01 -4.26 21.18
N LYS A 150 10.78 -5.21 21.68
CA LYS A 150 11.16 -6.47 21.02
C LYS A 150 10.01 -7.36 20.50
N ILE A 151 8.76 -7.06 20.87
CA ILE A 151 7.56 -7.86 20.54
C ILE A 151 7.30 -7.89 19.03
N LEU A 152 7.45 -6.77 18.33
CA LEU A 152 7.32 -6.72 16.85
C LEU A 152 8.27 -7.70 16.16
N THR A 153 9.47 -7.86 16.69
CA THR A 153 10.49 -8.78 16.18
C THR A 153 10.10 -10.25 16.41
N TRP A 154 9.56 -10.56 17.60
CA TRP A 154 9.13 -11.92 17.95
C TRP A 154 7.91 -12.36 17.13
N VAL A 155 6.92 -11.52 17.07
CA VAL A 155 5.70 -11.73 16.27
C VAL A 155 6.06 -11.96 14.79
N GLY A 156 6.98 -11.17 14.22
CA GLY A 156 7.43 -11.35 12.85
C GLY A 156 8.21 -12.64 12.58
N LYS A 157 9.03 -13.08 13.53
CA LYS A 157 9.87 -14.27 13.36
C LYS A 157 9.08 -15.58 13.43
N ILE A 158 8.00 -15.66 14.20
CA ILE A 158 7.24 -16.88 14.43
C ILE A 158 5.98 -16.91 13.60
N LEU A 159 5.24 -15.80 13.55
CA LEU A 159 3.90 -15.78 12.92
C LEU A 159 3.94 -15.79 11.40
N THR A 160 4.92 -15.13 10.80
CA THR A 160 5.03 -15.15 9.33
C THR A 160 5.30 -16.57 8.79
N PRO A 161 6.26 -17.35 9.29
CA PRO A 161 6.43 -18.74 8.88
C PRO A 161 5.21 -19.63 9.16
N LEU A 162 4.57 -19.46 10.32
CA LEU A 162 3.38 -20.25 10.68
C LEU A 162 2.22 -19.95 9.73
N PHE A 163 1.99 -18.69 9.43
CA PHE A 163 0.99 -18.25 8.47
C PHE A 163 1.27 -18.80 7.05
N LEU A 164 2.52 -18.67 6.57
CA LEU A 164 2.93 -19.21 5.28
C LEU A 164 2.78 -20.73 5.24
N GLY A 165 3.09 -21.42 6.33
CA GLY A 165 2.89 -22.86 6.47
C GLY A 165 1.43 -23.28 6.31
N PHE A 166 0.51 -22.60 7.01
CA PHE A 166 -0.92 -22.85 6.86
C PHE A 166 -1.42 -22.55 5.45
N LEU A 167 -1.02 -21.42 4.89
CA LEU A 167 -1.40 -21.03 3.53
C LEU A 167 -0.87 -22.06 2.51
N SER A 168 0.34 -22.56 2.71
CA SER A 168 0.92 -23.60 1.85
C SER A 168 0.11 -24.91 1.93
N VAL A 169 -0.33 -25.31 3.12
CA VAL A 169 -1.19 -26.48 3.29
C VAL A 169 -2.53 -26.29 2.58
N LEU A 170 -3.15 -25.10 2.67
CA LEU A 170 -4.38 -24.79 1.94
C LEU A 170 -4.17 -24.85 0.42
N VAL A 171 -3.08 -24.26 -0.08
CA VAL A 171 -2.73 -24.28 -1.50
C VAL A 171 -2.51 -25.71 -1.99
N ILE A 172 -1.74 -26.51 -1.25
CA ILE A 172 -1.49 -27.93 -1.58
C ILE A 172 -2.81 -28.72 -1.60
N ALA A 173 -3.68 -28.53 -0.61
CA ALA A 173 -4.99 -29.17 -0.58
C ALA A 173 -5.84 -28.81 -1.81
N ALA A 174 -5.83 -27.54 -2.22
CA ALA A 174 -6.56 -27.07 -3.40
C ALA A 174 -5.97 -27.57 -4.73
N ILE A 175 -4.67 -27.83 -4.80
CA ILE A 175 -4.02 -28.43 -5.97
C ILE A 175 -4.36 -29.93 -6.06
N ILE A 176 -4.31 -30.65 -4.94
CA ILE A 176 -4.59 -32.10 -4.90
C ILE A 176 -6.07 -32.37 -5.15
N LYS A 177 -6.96 -31.58 -4.56
CA LYS A 177 -8.41 -31.75 -4.67
C LYS A 177 -9.08 -30.43 -5.04
N PRO A 178 -9.01 -30.01 -6.31
CA PRO A 178 -9.58 -28.73 -6.74
C PRO A 178 -11.10 -28.70 -6.56
N MET A 179 -11.64 -27.57 -6.12
CA MET A 179 -13.10 -27.35 -5.93
C MET A 179 -13.86 -27.37 -7.25
N GLY A 180 -13.20 -27.06 -8.36
CA GLY A 180 -13.81 -27.05 -9.69
C GLY A 180 -12.84 -26.53 -10.75
N LYS A 181 -13.29 -26.57 -12.02
CA LYS A 181 -12.49 -26.02 -13.13
C LYS A 181 -12.72 -24.51 -13.21
N MET A 182 -11.66 -23.74 -13.06
CA MET A 182 -11.68 -22.26 -13.21
C MET A 182 -12.30 -21.82 -14.55
N SER A 183 -12.04 -22.57 -15.64
CA SER A 183 -12.56 -22.28 -16.99
C SER A 183 -14.08 -22.39 -17.10
N ALA A 184 -14.73 -23.13 -16.20
CA ALA A 184 -16.17 -23.29 -16.18
C ALA A 184 -16.90 -22.20 -15.39
N VAL A 185 -16.19 -21.36 -14.63
CA VAL A 185 -16.78 -20.29 -13.82
C VAL A 185 -16.86 -19.02 -14.65
N PRO A 186 -18.09 -18.49 -14.94
CA PRO A 186 -18.24 -17.26 -15.70
C PRO A 186 -17.74 -16.05 -14.91
N PRO A 187 -17.08 -15.07 -15.56
CA PRO A 187 -16.69 -13.83 -14.91
C PRO A 187 -17.90 -12.96 -14.59
N VAL A 188 -17.89 -12.28 -13.43
CA VAL A 188 -18.99 -11.46 -12.94
C VAL A 188 -18.64 -9.96 -13.05
N GLY A 189 -19.67 -9.14 -13.36
CA GLY A 189 -19.53 -7.68 -13.41
C GLY A 189 -18.48 -7.20 -14.41
N ASP A 190 -17.66 -6.27 -13.99
CA ASP A 190 -16.63 -5.63 -14.83
C ASP A 190 -15.53 -6.62 -15.30
N TYR A 191 -15.34 -7.75 -14.59
CA TYR A 191 -14.39 -8.79 -15.03
C TYR A 191 -14.78 -9.45 -16.35
N ALA A 192 -16.07 -9.41 -16.72
CA ALA A 192 -16.54 -9.97 -17.99
C ALA A 192 -15.99 -9.21 -19.21
N GLN A 193 -15.78 -7.90 -19.11
CA GLN A 193 -15.38 -7.05 -20.24
C GLN A 193 -13.98 -6.44 -20.08
N LYS A 194 -13.56 -6.11 -18.89
CA LYS A 194 -12.32 -5.36 -18.58
C LYS A 194 -11.51 -5.99 -17.44
N ALA A 195 -11.32 -7.31 -17.49
CA ALA A 195 -10.67 -8.07 -16.42
C ALA A 195 -9.30 -7.53 -16.01
N PHE A 196 -8.46 -7.12 -16.97
CA PHE A 196 -7.13 -6.56 -16.69
C PHE A 196 -7.22 -5.27 -15.87
N THR A 197 -7.99 -4.28 -16.34
CA THR A 197 -8.10 -2.98 -15.65
C THR A 197 -8.85 -3.11 -14.34
N THR A 198 -9.84 -4.00 -14.25
CA THR A 198 -10.50 -4.29 -12.98
C THR A 198 -9.54 -4.91 -11.98
N GLY A 199 -8.72 -5.87 -12.40
CA GLY A 199 -7.66 -6.44 -11.56
C GLY A 199 -6.60 -5.41 -11.15
N PHE A 200 -6.22 -4.50 -12.07
CA PHE A 200 -5.29 -3.40 -11.77
C PHE A 200 -5.84 -2.48 -10.66
N LEU A 201 -7.12 -2.12 -10.73
CA LEU A 201 -7.76 -1.31 -9.70
C LEU A 201 -8.00 -2.08 -8.40
N GLU A 202 -8.28 -3.39 -8.49
CA GLU A 202 -8.43 -4.24 -7.30
C GLU A 202 -7.14 -4.31 -6.48
N GLY A 203 -5.98 -4.25 -7.15
CA GLY A 203 -4.69 -4.16 -6.46
C GLY A 203 -4.52 -2.88 -5.61
N TYR A 204 -5.27 -1.79 -5.87
CA TYR A 204 -5.29 -0.62 -5.00
C TYR A 204 -5.80 -0.95 -3.59
N ASN A 205 -6.73 -1.90 -3.51
CA ASN A 205 -7.34 -2.31 -2.25
C ASN A 205 -6.36 -2.96 -1.27
N THR A 206 -5.21 -3.47 -1.74
CA THR A 206 -4.15 -3.98 -0.84
C THR A 206 -3.47 -2.85 -0.06
N MET A 207 -3.47 -1.61 -0.60
CA MET A 207 -2.80 -0.42 -0.06
C MET A 207 -1.26 -0.54 0.02
N ASP A 208 -0.66 -1.56 -0.59
CA ASP A 208 0.77 -1.84 -0.46
C ASP A 208 1.65 -0.76 -1.10
N ALA A 209 1.21 -0.14 -2.21
CA ALA A 209 1.94 0.96 -2.82
C ALA A 209 1.96 2.21 -1.92
N LEU A 210 0.88 2.50 -1.21
CA LEU A 210 0.85 3.56 -0.20
C LEU A 210 1.73 3.20 1.00
N ALA A 211 1.61 1.96 1.48
CA ALA A 211 2.43 1.44 2.58
C ALA A 211 3.94 1.47 2.23
N SER A 212 4.31 1.24 0.97
CA SER A 212 5.69 1.27 0.52
C SER A 212 6.33 2.65 0.64
N LEU A 213 5.56 3.69 0.37
CA LEU A 213 5.99 5.08 0.56
C LEU A 213 6.12 5.43 2.05
N ALA A 214 5.25 4.87 2.90
CA ALA A 214 5.31 5.07 4.34
C ALA A 214 6.48 4.33 4.99
N PHE A 215 6.72 3.08 4.58
CA PHE A 215 7.73 2.20 5.20
C PHE A 215 9.08 2.23 4.51
N GLY A 216 9.23 2.93 3.38
CA GLY A 216 10.47 2.95 2.62
C GLY A 216 11.66 3.46 3.43
N ILE A 217 11.46 4.40 4.36
CA ILE A 217 12.51 4.90 5.24
C ILE A 217 13.05 3.80 6.16
N ILE A 218 12.19 2.92 6.68
CA ILE A 218 12.58 1.81 7.57
C ILE A 218 13.58 0.88 6.86
N ILE A 219 13.33 0.62 5.58
CA ILE A 219 14.23 -0.23 4.77
C ILE A 219 15.57 0.44 4.55
N ILE A 220 15.57 1.74 4.29
CA ILE A 220 16.78 2.53 4.12
C ILE A 220 17.62 2.52 5.41
N ASP A 221 16.98 2.71 6.56
CA ASP A 221 17.67 2.71 7.85
C ASP A 221 18.28 1.34 8.16
N VAL A 222 17.56 0.25 7.89
CA VAL A 222 18.10 -1.12 8.02
C VAL A 222 19.29 -1.35 7.09
N LEU A 223 19.29 -0.83 5.87
CA LEU A 223 20.42 -0.93 4.96
C LEU A 223 21.63 -0.12 5.47
N ARG A 224 21.38 1.07 6.03
CA ARG A 224 22.41 1.89 6.66
C ARG A 224 23.04 1.23 7.89
N GLU A 225 22.25 0.57 8.74
CA GLU A 225 22.75 -0.24 9.86
C GLU A 225 23.65 -1.38 9.42
N HIS A 226 23.48 -1.88 8.18
CA HIS A 226 24.36 -2.87 7.56
C HIS A 226 25.54 -2.25 6.78
N GLY A 227 25.80 -0.95 6.98
CA GLY A 227 26.94 -0.23 6.37
C GLY A 227 26.72 0.20 4.92
N ILE A 228 25.49 0.13 4.40
CA ILE A 228 25.15 0.55 3.03
C ILE A 228 24.66 1.98 3.05
N ASN A 229 25.56 2.94 2.79
CA ASN A 229 25.25 4.36 2.88
C ASN A 229 25.12 5.05 1.51
N ALA A 230 25.78 4.53 0.47
CA ALA A 230 25.73 5.13 -0.86
C ALA A 230 24.34 4.99 -1.48
N PRO A 231 23.68 6.08 -1.96
CA PRO A 231 22.32 6.04 -2.49
C PRO A 231 22.09 5.02 -3.61
N ALA A 232 23.07 4.87 -4.50
CA ALA A 232 23.02 3.88 -5.58
C ALA A 232 23.07 2.44 -5.04
N ALA A 233 23.86 2.19 -3.98
CA ALA A 233 23.93 0.90 -3.32
C ALA A 233 22.64 0.61 -2.53
N ILE A 234 22.07 1.60 -1.84
CA ILE A 234 20.75 1.49 -1.19
C ILE A 234 19.70 1.08 -2.21
N ALA A 235 19.56 1.83 -3.32
CA ALA A 235 18.59 1.53 -4.36
C ALA A 235 18.76 0.12 -4.94
N LYS A 236 20.00 -0.29 -5.25
CA LYS A 236 20.32 -1.61 -5.80
C LYS A 236 20.00 -2.75 -4.82
N ASN A 237 20.38 -2.61 -3.56
CA ASN A 237 20.13 -3.64 -2.55
C ASN A 237 18.63 -3.71 -2.18
N THR A 238 17.93 -2.56 -2.12
CA THR A 238 16.46 -2.51 -1.97
C THR A 238 15.75 -3.23 -3.12
N ALA A 239 16.12 -2.92 -4.36
CA ALA A 239 15.54 -3.58 -5.54
C ALA A 239 15.79 -5.08 -5.52
N LYS A 240 17.01 -5.53 -5.16
CA LYS A 240 17.36 -6.93 -5.07
C LYS A 240 16.57 -7.67 -3.99
N ALA A 241 16.52 -7.15 -2.76
CA ALA A 241 15.75 -7.74 -1.67
C ALA A 241 14.25 -7.71 -1.97
N GLY A 242 13.76 -6.60 -2.52
CA GLY A 242 12.37 -6.44 -2.92
C GLY A 242 11.95 -7.38 -4.05
N SER A 243 12.83 -7.73 -4.98
CA SER A 243 12.52 -8.71 -6.04
C SER A 243 12.18 -10.09 -5.47
N PHE A 244 12.90 -10.57 -4.45
CA PHE A 244 12.56 -11.83 -3.77
C PHE A 244 11.20 -11.74 -3.06
N CYS A 245 10.93 -10.61 -2.39
CA CYS A 245 9.63 -10.35 -1.78
C CYS A 245 8.51 -10.37 -2.83
N CYS A 246 8.71 -9.69 -3.97
CA CYS A 246 7.75 -9.65 -5.07
C CYS A 246 7.45 -11.04 -5.66
N VAL A 247 8.45 -11.87 -5.86
CA VAL A 247 8.26 -13.24 -6.36
C VAL A 247 7.40 -14.04 -5.38
N LEU A 248 7.69 -13.95 -4.08
CA LEU A 248 6.91 -14.64 -3.05
C LEU A 248 5.46 -14.14 -3.03
N MET A 249 5.23 -12.83 -3.05
CA MET A 249 3.89 -12.23 -3.07
C MET A 249 3.13 -12.64 -4.34
N ALA A 250 3.79 -12.58 -5.51
CA ALA A 250 3.17 -12.95 -6.78
C ALA A 250 2.74 -14.42 -6.81
N LEU A 251 3.56 -15.33 -6.28
CA LEU A 251 3.21 -16.75 -6.16
C LEU A 251 2.00 -16.95 -5.23
N ILE A 252 1.98 -16.29 -4.07
CA ILE A 252 0.85 -16.37 -3.15
C ILE A 252 -0.42 -15.84 -3.82
N TYR A 253 -0.36 -14.69 -4.48
CA TYR A 253 -1.52 -14.10 -5.15
C TYR A 253 -2.02 -14.97 -6.31
N LEU A 254 -1.11 -15.60 -7.05
CA LEU A 254 -1.49 -16.56 -8.10
C LEU A 254 -2.31 -17.71 -7.51
N PHE A 255 -1.78 -18.40 -6.51
CA PHE A 255 -2.46 -19.57 -5.94
C PHE A 255 -3.77 -19.19 -5.24
N VAL A 256 -3.77 -18.11 -4.46
CA VAL A 256 -4.95 -17.64 -3.75
C VAL A 256 -6.05 -17.18 -4.72
N SER A 257 -5.69 -16.51 -5.82
CA SER A 257 -6.66 -16.12 -6.86
C SER A 257 -7.23 -17.33 -7.60
N VAL A 258 -6.41 -18.33 -7.91
CA VAL A 258 -6.87 -19.58 -8.55
C VAL A 258 -7.83 -20.34 -7.61
N ILE A 259 -7.53 -20.42 -6.32
CA ILE A 259 -8.42 -21.00 -5.32
C ILE A 259 -9.74 -20.25 -5.26
N GLY A 260 -9.69 -18.91 -5.27
CA GLY A 260 -10.87 -18.03 -5.37
C GLY A 260 -11.71 -18.34 -6.60
N ALA A 261 -11.09 -18.49 -7.78
CA ALA A 261 -11.80 -18.83 -9.00
C ALA A 261 -12.45 -20.23 -8.95
N GLN A 262 -11.74 -21.22 -8.42
CA GLN A 262 -12.30 -22.57 -8.24
C GLN A 262 -13.49 -22.57 -7.27
N SER A 263 -13.46 -21.72 -6.25
CA SER A 263 -14.54 -21.63 -5.26
C SER A 263 -15.87 -21.20 -5.87
N GLY A 264 -15.84 -20.39 -6.94
CA GLY A 264 -17.03 -19.97 -7.70
C GLY A 264 -17.79 -21.12 -8.37
N ALA A 265 -17.17 -22.30 -8.52
CA ALA A 265 -17.86 -23.48 -9.04
C ALA A 265 -18.79 -24.16 -8.01
N ILE A 266 -18.57 -23.94 -6.72
CA ILE A 266 -19.31 -24.60 -5.64
C ILE A 266 -20.14 -23.60 -4.83
N PHE A 267 -19.61 -22.41 -4.59
CA PHE A 267 -20.24 -21.43 -3.72
C PHE A 267 -20.92 -20.33 -4.52
N SER A 268 -22.08 -19.92 -4.04
CA SER A 268 -22.74 -18.68 -4.49
C SER A 268 -21.87 -17.46 -4.16
N SER A 269 -22.20 -16.29 -4.75
CA SER A 269 -21.50 -15.03 -4.53
C SER A 269 -21.31 -14.73 -3.03
N SER A 270 -20.17 -14.15 -2.71
CA SER A 270 -19.81 -13.67 -1.38
C SER A 270 -19.77 -12.17 -1.36
N ALA A 271 -20.02 -11.53 -0.23
CA ALA A 271 -20.01 -10.08 -0.10
C ALA A 271 -18.58 -9.50 -0.10
N ASN A 272 -17.61 -10.27 0.33
CA ASN A 272 -16.21 -9.88 0.40
C ASN A 272 -15.26 -11.08 0.41
N GLY A 273 -13.96 -10.81 0.30
CA GLY A 273 -12.94 -11.86 0.27
C GLY A 273 -12.76 -12.63 1.58
N GLY A 274 -13.15 -12.04 2.71
CA GLY A 274 -13.15 -12.73 4.01
C GLY A 274 -14.11 -13.91 4.01
N GLU A 275 -15.32 -13.72 3.50
CA GLU A 275 -16.30 -14.80 3.35
C GLU A 275 -15.85 -15.89 2.36
N VAL A 276 -15.23 -15.50 1.23
CA VAL A 276 -14.67 -16.48 0.29
C VAL A 276 -13.63 -17.35 0.99
N PHE A 277 -12.70 -16.71 1.70
CA PHE A 277 -11.62 -17.40 2.39
C PHE A 277 -12.13 -18.34 3.49
N GLN A 278 -13.15 -17.91 4.23
CA GLN A 278 -13.85 -18.72 5.22
C GLN A 278 -14.51 -19.97 4.59
N LYS A 279 -15.29 -19.79 3.50
CA LYS A 279 -15.98 -20.89 2.81
C LYS A 279 -14.98 -21.93 2.29
N VAL A 280 -13.88 -21.46 1.70
CA VAL A 280 -12.79 -22.30 1.20
C VAL A 280 -12.11 -23.07 2.34
N SER A 281 -11.76 -22.41 3.42
CA SER A 281 -11.11 -23.05 4.58
C SER A 281 -12.01 -24.08 5.23
N LYS A 282 -13.31 -23.79 5.35
CA LYS A 282 -14.30 -24.74 5.85
C LYS A 282 -14.44 -25.95 4.95
N HIS A 283 -14.39 -25.77 3.63
CA HIS A 283 -14.48 -26.87 2.66
C HIS A 283 -13.33 -27.87 2.81
N TYR A 284 -12.09 -27.38 2.98
CA TYR A 284 -10.92 -28.27 3.06
C TYR A 284 -10.66 -28.84 4.46
N PHE A 285 -10.88 -28.07 5.51
CA PHE A 285 -10.44 -28.39 6.85
C PHE A 285 -11.55 -28.47 7.91
N GLY A 286 -12.81 -28.22 7.51
CA GLY A 286 -13.94 -28.17 8.43
C GLY A 286 -13.78 -27.11 9.53
N ASN A 287 -14.39 -27.35 10.69
CA ASN A 287 -14.39 -26.37 11.80
C ASN A 287 -13.00 -26.21 12.44
N VAL A 288 -12.19 -27.26 12.49
CA VAL A 288 -10.83 -27.21 13.05
C VAL A 288 -9.95 -26.27 12.22
N GLY A 289 -10.07 -26.32 10.89
CA GLY A 289 -9.34 -25.40 10.01
C GLY A 289 -9.72 -23.95 10.22
N ILE A 290 -11.00 -23.65 10.48
CA ILE A 290 -11.44 -22.28 10.80
C ILE A 290 -10.80 -21.78 12.10
N ILE A 291 -10.71 -22.59 13.13
CA ILE A 291 -10.11 -22.20 14.42
C ILE A 291 -8.61 -21.90 14.27
N ILE A 292 -7.88 -22.78 13.57
CA ILE A 292 -6.45 -22.56 13.31
C ILE A 292 -6.25 -21.29 12.47
N LEU A 293 -7.05 -21.12 11.43
CA LEU A 293 -7.02 -19.92 10.58
C LEU A 293 -7.34 -18.66 11.38
N ALA A 294 -8.34 -18.71 12.28
CA ALA A 294 -8.70 -17.63 13.17
C ALA A 294 -7.50 -17.11 13.94
N PHE A 295 -6.80 -18.03 14.58
CA PHE A 295 -5.64 -17.69 15.39
C PHE A 295 -4.51 -17.08 14.56
N ILE A 296 -4.16 -17.70 13.43
CA ILE A 296 -3.06 -17.26 12.58
C ILE A 296 -3.35 -15.90 11.94
N VAL A 297 -4.57 -15.71 11.39
CA VAL A 297 -4.95 -14.44 10.75
C VAL A 297 -5.07 -13.33 11.78
N THR A 298 -5.64 -13.61 12.95
CA THR A 298 -5.71 -12.61 14.03
C THR A 298 -4.32 -12.10 14.44
N LEU A 299 -3.39 -13.01 14.63
CA LEU A 299 -2.02 -12.65 15.01
C LEU A 299 -1.27 -11.90 13.89
N ALA A 300 -1.45 -12.31 12.63
CA ALA A 300 -0.87 -11.62 11.48
C ALA A 300 -1.42 -10.19 11.37
N CYS A 301 -2.74 -10.03 11.52
CA CYS A 301 -3.41 -8.73 11.50
C CYS A 301 -3.03 -7.86 12.71
N LEU A 302 -2.85 -8.46 13.89
CA LEU A 302 -2.41 -7.76 15.10
C LEU A 302 -1.04 -7.12 14.89
N LYS A 303 -0.07 -7.87 14.34
CA LYS A 303 1.25 -7.34 14.00
C LYS A 303 1.15 -6.13 13.05
N THR A 304 0.38 -6.26 11.98
CA THR A 304 0.20 -5.20 10.99
C THR A 304 -0.43 -3.97 11.63
N ALA A 305 -1.48 -4.14 12.46
CA ALA A 305 -2.14 -3.04 13.15
C ALA A 305 -1.19 -2.30 14.10
N VAL A 306 -0.41 -3.04 14.90
CA VAL A 306 0.60 -2.43 15.80
C VAL A 306 1.65 -1.65 15.01
N GLY A 307 2.16 -2.22 13.90
CA GLY A 307 3.11 -1.54 13.03
C GLY A 307 2.56 -0.25 12.42
N LEU A 308 1.32 -0.28 11.94
CA LEU A 308 0.65 0.88 11.35
C LEU A 308 0.33 1.96 12.39
N VAL A 309 -0.19 1.60 13.57
CA VAL A 309 -0.42 2.56 14.67
C VAL A 309 0.88 3.22 15.09
N THR A 310 1.94 2.43 15.27
CA THR A 310 3.27 2.93 15.67
C THR A 310 3.84 3.86 14.59
N GLY A 311 3.82 3.46 13.33
CA GLY A 311 4.33 4.25 12.21
C GLY A 311 3.56 5.55 12.00
N ALA A 312 2.23 5.50 12.02
CA ALA A 312 1.38 6.68 11.90
C ALA A 312 1.59 7.65 13.07
N SER A 313 1.62 7.13 14.32
CA SER A 313 1.84 7.95 15.51
C SER A 313 3.21 8.63 15.51
N GLY A 314 4.25 7.92 15.09
CA GLY A 314 5.61 8.47 14.95
C GLY A 314 5.67 9.57 13.89
N THR A 315 5.06 9.35 12.73
CA THR A 315 5.03 10.33 11.64
C THR A 315 4.23 11.58 12.03
N PHE A 316 3.06 11.41 12.63
CA PHE A 316 2.26 12.57 13.07
C PHE A 316 2.94 13.34 14.19
N LYS A 317 3.65 12.67 15.11
CA LYS A 317 4.49 13.36 16.11
C LYS A 317 5.62 14.14 15.47
N SER A 318 6.23 13.63 14.39
CA SER A 318 7.27 14.32 13.63
C SER A 318 6.71 15.52 12.84
N LEU A 319 5.53 15.36 12.21
CA LEU A 319 4.88 16.44 11.45
C LEU A 319 4.36 17.56 12.34
N PHE A 320 3.85 17.22 13.52
CA PHE A 320 3.22 18.13 14.47
C PHE A 320 3.86 18.04 15.88
N PRO A 321 5.13 18.42 16.02
CA PRO A 321 5.90 18.18 17.25
C PRO A 321 5.31 18.83 18.50
N ASN A 322 4.59 19.95 18.33
CA ASN A 322 4.03 20.74 19.44
C ASN A 322 2.54 20.46 19.71
N PHE A 323 1.88 19.55 18.94
CA PHE A 323 0.43 19.35 19.06
C PHE A 323 0.10 18.37 20.20
N ILE A 324 0.42 17.08 20.05
CA ILE A 324 0.23 16.06 21.10
C ILE A 324 1.40 15.06 21.11
N PRO A 325 1.66 14.40 22.26
CA PRO A 325 2.74 13.42 22.36
C PRO A 325 2.41 12.13 21.57
N TYR A 326 3.45 11.34 21.27
CA TYR A 326 3.33 10.06 20.55
C TYR A 326 2.24 9.13 21.14
N LYS A 327 2.21 9.00 22.48
CA LYS A 327 1.24 8.12 23.16
C LYS A 327 -0.20 8.57 22.93
N ALA A 328 -0.46 9.88 22.87
CA ALA A 328 -1.79 10.41 22.58
C ALA A 328 -2.19 10.13 21.13
N TRP A 329 -1.28 10.26 20.16
CA TRP A 329 -1.54 9.84 18.78
C TRP A 329 -1.88 8.37 18.68
N ALA A 330 -1.16 7.48 19.38
CA ALA A 330 -1.44 6.05 19.39
C ALA A 330 -2.83 5.74 19.95
N VAL A 331 -3.26 6.43 21.02
CA VAL A 331 -4.62 6.32 21.57
C VAL A 331 -5.65 6.79 20.56
N VAL A 332 -5.49 7.99 19.99
CA VAL A 332 -6.42 8.54 18.99
C VAL A 332 -6.58 7.60 17.81
N PHE A 333 -5.50 7.12 17.23
CA PHE A 333 -5.56 6.23 16.07
C PHE A 333 -6.18 4.88 16.41
N SER A 334 -5.89 4.31 17.59
CA SER A 334 -6.52 3.06 18.02
C SER A 334 -8.02 3.21 18.27
N VAL A 335 -8.45 4.30 18.92
CA VAL A 335 -9.88 4.57 19.19
C VAL A 335 -10.64 4.84 17.88
N VAL A 336 -10.11 5.67 16.99
CA VAL A 336 -10.75 5.93 15.68
C VAL A 336 -10.87 4.64 14.89
N SER A 337 -9.80 3.82 14.86
CA SER A 337 -9.82 2.53 14.18
C SER A 337 -10.84 1.56 14.77
N PHE A 338 -10.98 1.54 16.10
CA PHE A 338 -12.01 0.74 16.77
C PHE A 338 -13.41 1.17 16.35
N LEU A 339 -13.70 2.47 16.36
CA LEU A 339 -15.02 2.98 15.94
C LEU A 339 -15.35 2.60 14.50
N ILE A 340 -14.38 2.77 13.60
CA ILE A 340 -14.55 2.44 12.18
C ILE A 340 -14.66 0.92 11.96
N ALA A 341 -13.94 0.10 12.71
CA ALA A 341 -14.03 -1.36 12.62
C ALA A 341 -15.46 -1.88 12.85
N ASN A 342 -16.22 -1.19 13.69
CA ASN A 342 -17.63 -1.56 13.97
C ASN A 342 -18.61 -1.31 12.79
N LEU A 343 -18.16 -0.66 11.71
CA LEU A 343 -18.91 -0.59 10.45
C LEU A 343 -18.89 -1.92 9.68
N GLY A 344 -17.98 -2.83 10.03
CA GLY A 344 -17.80 -4.12 9.36
C GLY A 344 -16.92 -4.05 8.11
N LEU A 345 -16.42 -5.22 7.69
CA LEU A 345 -15.43 -5.34 6.61
C LEU A 345 -15.91 -4.77 5.26
N THR A 346 -17.12 -5.13 4.85
CA THR A 346 -17.69 -4.71 3.56
C THR A 346 -17.85 -3.19 3.46
N ALA A 347 -18.34 -2.55 4.53
CA ALA A 347 -18.48 -1.10 4.57
C ALA A 347 -17.12 -0.40 4.47
N ILE A 348 -16.12 -0.85 5.24
CA ILE A 348 -14.77 -0.29 5.19
C ILE A 348 -14.16 -0.39 3.78
N ILE A 349 -14.34 -1.52 3.10
CA ILE A 349 -13.88 -1.70 1.72
C ILE A 349 -14.58 -0.69 0.80
N ASN A 350 -15.92 -0.61 0.84
CA ASN A 350 -16.67 0.27 -0.03
C ASN A 350 -16.33 1.77 0.17
N TYR A 351 -16.14 2.21 1.41
CA TYR A 351 -15.74 3.59 1.70
C TYR A 351 -14.28 3.89 1.37
N SER A 352 -13.41 2.87 1.34
CA SER A 352 -12.01 3.07 0.96
C SER A 352 -11.82 3.28 -0.54
N ILE A 353 -12.66 2.68 -1.39
CA ILE A 353 -12.50 2.72 -2.85
C ILE A 353 -12.38 4.16 -3.40
N PRO A 354 -13.29 5.11 -3.10
CA PRO A 354 -13.15 6.48 -3.60
C PRO A 354 -11.82 7.14 -3.18
N VAL A 355 -11.44 6.97 -1.92
CA VAL A 355 -10.19 7.55 -1.39
C VAL A 355 -8.96 6.95 -2.07
N LEU A 356 -8.98 5.65 -2.37
CA LEU A 356 -7.91 5.00 -3.10
C LEU A 356 -7.85 5.47 -4.56
N MET A 357 -8.99 5.65 -5.22
CA MET A 357 -9.06 6.21 -6.58
C MET A 357 -8.49 7.64 -6.65
N PHE A 358 -8.50 8.38 -5.55
CA PHE A 358 -7.85 9.68 -5.43
C PHE A 358 -6.35 9.59 -5.14
N LEU A 359 -5.95 8.78 -4.16
CA LEU A 359 -4.57 8.75 -3.67
C LEU A 359 -3.60 7.96 -4.56
N TYR A 360 -4.08 6.87 -5.18
CA TYR A 360 -3.19 6.03 -6.01
C TYR A 360 -2.63 6.73 -7.24
N PRO A 361 -3.39 7.51 -8.02
CA PRO A 361 -2.82 8.34 -9.07
C PRO A 361 -1.68 9.23 -8.61
N LEU A 362 -1.85 9.90 -7.46
CA LEU A 362 -0.85 10.76 -6.86
C LEU A 362 0.37 9.98 -6.36
N ALA A 363 0.15 8.81 -5.76
CA ALA A 363 1.23 7.93 -5.32
C ALA A 363 2.03 7.39 -6.50
N ILE A 364 1.36 6.87 -7.54
CA ILE A 364 2.00 6.32 -8.73
C ILE A 364 2.86 7.38 -9.44
N THR A 365 2.30 8.56 -9.67
CA THR A 365 3.04 9.65 -10.30
C THR A 365 4.24 10.09 -9.45
N LEU A 366 4.08 10.18 -8.13
CA LEU A 366 5.17 10.53 -7.22
C LEU A 366 6.28 9.46 -7.21
N ILE A 367 5.91 8.17 -7.20
CA ILE A 367 6.86 7.04 -7.32
C ILE A 367 7.64 7.14 -8.62
N LEU A 368 6.96 7.32 -9.75
CA LEU A 368 7.61 7.40 -11.06
C LEU A 368 8.51 8.63 -11.17
N LEU A 369 8.06 9.79 -10.70
CA LEU A 369 8.89 10.99 -10.67
C LEU A 369 10.10 10.83 -9.76
N GLY A 370 9.98 10.11 -8.64
CA GLY A 370 11.09 9.79 -7.76
C GLY A 370 12.14 8.89 -8.44
N LEU A 371 11.69 7.86 -9.15
CA LEU A 371 12.54 6.92 -9.88
C LEU A 371 13.26 7.58 -11.07
N PHE A 372 12.54 8.34 -11.86
CA PHE A 372 13.06 8.96 -13.10
C PHE A 372 13.55 10.40 -12.90
N GLY A 373 13.58 10.89 -11.67
CA GLY A 373 13.98 12.25 -11.32
C GLY A 373 15.35 12.65 -11.85
N PHE A 374 16.27 11.68 -11.94
CA PHE A 374 17.61 11.91 -12.49
C PHE A 374 17.58 12.36 -13.96
N ALA A 375 16.61 11.91 -14.77
CA ALA A 375 16.50 12.25 -16.18
C ALA A 375 16.18 13.74 -16.42
N PHE A 376 15.57 14.42 -15.46
CA PHE A 376 15.25 15.85 -15.52
C PHE A 376 15.88 16.66 -14.38
N GLY A 377 16.92 16.11 -13.74
CA GLY A 377 17.69 16.78 -12.67
C GLY A 377 16.85 17.15 -11.45
N HIS A 378 15.84 16.33 -11.10
CA HIS A 378 14.90 16.56 -9.99
C HIS A 378 14.26 17.95 -9.97
N ARG A 379 14.05 18.57 -11.14
CA ARG A 379 13.49 19.92 -11.22
C ARG A 379 12.06 19.97 -10.69
N ARG A 380 11.83 20.89 -9.76
CA ARG A 380 10.53 21.08 -9.08
C ARG A 380 9.37 21.34 -10.05
N CYS A 381 9.61 22.04 -11.17
CA CYS A 381 8.57 22.32 -12.16
C CYS A 381 7.94 21.03 -12.71
N VAL A 382 8.75 19.97 -12.98
CA VAL A 382 8.23 18.69 -13.47
C VAL A 382 7.38 18.00 -12.41
N TYR A 383 7.85 17.96 -11.15
CA TYR A 383 7.06 17.42 -10.05
C TYR A 383 5.74 18.16 -9.88
N LEU A 384 5.77 19.50 -9.87
CA LEU A 384 4.60 20.34 -9.63
C LEU A 384 3.56 20.21 -10.74
N THR A 385 3.96 20.37 -12.02
CA THR A 385 3.02 20.27 -13.15
C THR A 385 2.37 18.90 -13.23
N THR A 386 3.16 17.82 -13.15
CA THR A 386 2.64 16.45 -13.16
C THR A 386 1.63 16.24 -12.04
N THR A 387 1.98 16.65 -10.81
CA THR A 387 1.08 16.49 -9.66
C THR A 387 -0.21 17.29 -9.81
N VAL A 388 -0.16 18.54 -10.31
CA VAL A 388 -1.36 19.37 -10.51
C VAL A 388 -2.29 18.74 -11.54
N PHE A 389 -1.78 18.32 -12.70
CA PHE A 389 -2.60 17.67 -13.72
C PHE A 389 -3.19 16.34 -13.22
N THR A 390 -2.39 15.56 -12.50
CA THR A 390 -2.87 14.31 -11.89
C THR A 390 -3.92 14.57 -10.82
N LEU A 391 -3.73 15.58 -9.96
CA LEU A 391 -4.64 15.92 -8.88
C LEU A 391 -6.04 16.29 -9.42
N ILE A 392 -6.09 17.12 -10.46
CA ILE A 392 -7.36 17.51 -11.09
C ILE A 392 -8.11 16.27 -11.58
N ALA A 393 -7.40 15.38 -12.30
CA ALA A 393 -8.02 14.14 -12.80
C ALA A 393 -8.43 13.17 -11.67
N ALA A 394 -7.59 13.04 -10.64
CA ALA A 394 -7.86 12.16 -9.50
C ALA A 394 -9.11 12.60 -8.71
N VAL A 395 -9.43 13.90 -8.67
CA VAL A 395 -10.70 14.38 -8.08
C VAL A 395 -11.90 13.82 -8.84
N PHE A 396 -11.85 13.78 -10.17
CA PHE A 396 -12.93 13.19 -10.96
C PHE A 396 -13.01 11.67 -10.82
N ASP A 397 -11.87 10.96 -10.74
CA ASP A 397 -11.84 9.53 -10.46
C ASP A 397 -12.41 9.22 -9.05
N PHE A 398 -12.10 10.06 -8.03
CA PHE A 398 -12.71 10.00 -6.70
C PHE A 398 -14.25 10.13 -6.79
N ILE A 399 -14.72 11.18 -7.46
CA ILE A 399 -16.17 11.45 -7.61
C ILE A 399 -16.85 10.27 -8.32
N ALA A 400 -16.26 9.75 -9.39
CA ALA A 400 -16.81 8.63 -10.14
C ALA A 400 -16.93 7.33 -9.34
N ALA A 401 -16.10 7.18 -8.31
CA ALA A 401 -16.08 6.03 -7.41
C ALA A 401 -17.06 6.16 -6.22
N LEU A 402 -17.70 7.32 -6.02
CA LEU A 402 -18.68 7.51 -4.95
C LEU A 402 -19.90 6.61 -5.15
N PRO A 403 -20.59 6.21 -4.07
CA PRO A 403 -21.85 5.48 -4.14
C PRO A 403 -22.88 6.20 -5.01
N LYS A 404 -23.67 5.43 -5.77
CA LYS A 404 -24.65 5.99 -6.72
C LYS A 404 -25.65 6.97 -6.09
N ASP A 405 -26.03 6.74 -4.85
CA ASP A 405 -26.97 7.60 -4.11
C ASP A 405 -26.33 8.96 -3.80
N VAL A 406 -25.03 8.98 -3.45
CA VAL A 406 -24.27 10.21 -3.22
C VAL A 406 -24.13 11.00 -4.53
N LEU A 407 -23.80 10.31 -5.64
CA LEU A 407 -23.73 10.95 -6.96
C LEU A 407 -25.05 11.59 -7.39
N LYS A 408 -26.18 10.92 -7.13
CA LYS A 408 -27.50 11.47 -7.39
C LYS A 408 -27.81 12.68 -6.51
N ALA A 409 -27.50 12.59 -5.21
CA ALA A 409 -27.72 13.70 -4.27
C ALA A 409 -26.89 14.95 -4.65
N LEU A 410 -25.68 14.75 -5.14
CA LEU A 410 -24.79 15.82 -5.61
C LEU A 410 -25.09 16.30 -7.05
N ARG A 411 -26.05 15.68 -7.74
CA ARG A 411 -26.40 15.96 -9.15
C ARG A 411 -25.22 15.80 -10.12
N LEU A 412 -24.27 14.92 -9.82
CA LEU A 412 -23.05 14.71 -10.62
C LEU A 412 -23.15 13.53 -11.58
N THR A 413 -24.30 12.84 -11.64
CA THR A 413 -24.47 11.64 -12.48
C THR A 413 -24.25 11.92 -13.97
N GLU A 414 -24.79 13.03 -14.48
CA GLU A 414 -24.63 13.44 -15.88
C GLU A 414 -23.19 13.81 -16.21
N THR A 415 -22.52 14.57 -15.32
CA THR A 415 -21.10 14.95 -15.46
C THR A 415 -20.21 13.72 -15.55
N ILE A 416 -20.45 12.72 -14.69
CA ILE A 416 -19.67 11.48 -14.71
C ILE A 416 -19.98 10.64 -15.97
N SER A 417 -21.22 10.63 -16.44
CA SER A 417 -21.57 9.96 -17.69
C SER A 417 -20.89 10.60 -18.89
N PHE A 418 -20.88 11.93 -18.96
CA PHE A 418 -20.14 12.70 -19.97
C PHE A 418 -18.64 12.38 -19.93
N MET A 419 -18.02 12.37 -18.74
CA MET A 419 -16.61 12.04 -18.62
C MET A 419 -16.28 10.61 -19.04
N LYS A 420 -17.14 9.64 -18.73
CA LYS A 420 -16.97 8.23 -19.19
C LYS A 420 -17.00 8.09 -20.71
N GLU A 421 -17.74 8.94 -21.40
CA GLU A 421 -17.88 8.93 -22.85
C GLU A 421 -16.75 9.67 -23.56
N TYR A 422 -16.39 10.87 -23.08
CA TYR A 422 -15.47 11.77 -23.79
C TYR A 422 -14.03 11.78 -23.24
N VAL A 423 -13.80 11.43 -21.98
CA VAL A 423 -12.44 11.42 -21.41
C VAL A 423 -11.80 10.04 -21.64
N PRO A 424 -10.68 10.00 -22.40
CA PRO A 424 -10.00 8.73 -22.68
C PRO A 424 -9.60 8.01 -21.38
N LEU A 425 -9.75 6.70 -21.36
CA LEU A 425 -9.43 5.80 -20.23
C LEU A 425 -10.27 5.99 -18.97
N PHE A 426 -11.09 7.03 -18.86
CA PHE A 426 -11.90 7.31 -17.67
C PHE A 426 -12.87 6.16 -17.35
N LYS A 427 -13.50 5.54 -18.37
CA LYS A 427 -14.37 4.37 -18.20
C LYS A 427 -13.67 3.13 -17.60
N TYR A 428 -12.34 3.12 -17.61
CA TYR A 428 -11.51 2.06 -17.05
C TYR A 428 -10.93 2.43 -15.67
N GLY A 429 -11.30 3.58 -15.08
CA GLY A 429 -10.75 4.09 -13.83
C GLY A 429 -9.31 4.57 -13.93
N LEU A 430 -8.88 4.91 -15.14
CA LEU A 430 -7.52 5.40 -15.46
C LEU A 430 -7.58 6.80 -16.09
N GLY A 431 -8.57 7.60 -15.73
CA GLY A 431 -8.76 8.96 -16.25
C GLY A 431 -7.60 9.90 -15.97
N TRP A 432 -6.84 9.62 -14.92
CA TRP A 432 -5.66 10.39 -14.50
C TRP A 432 -4.43 10.20 -15.39
N LEU A 433 -4.34 9.09 -16.15
CA LEU A 433 -3.09 8.70 -16.82
C LEU A 433 -2.66 9.72 -17.91
N ILE A 434 -3.59 10.09 -18.78
CA ILE A 434 -3.29 11.06 -19.87
C ILE A 434 -2.97 12.45 -19.29
N PRO A 435 -3.75 13.03 -18.37
CA PRO A 435 -3.38 14.28 -17.70
C PRO A 435 -2.00 14.22 -17.03
N ALA A 436 -1.65 13.10 -16.38
CA ALA A 436 -0.33 12.94 -15.78
C ALA A 436 0.80 13.02 -16.82
N VAL A 437 0.65 12.33 -17.95
CA VAL A 437 1.61 12.38 -19.06
C VAL A 437 1.72 13.79 -19.63
N ILE A 438 0.61 14.49 -19.86
CA ILE A 438 0.61 15.90 -20.28
C ILE A 438 1.36 16.75 -19.27
N GLY A 439 1.10 16.56 -17.97
CA GLY A 439 1.79 17.28 -16.90
C GLY A 439 3.31 17.08 -16.90
N VAL A 440 3.79 15.85 -17.20
CA VAL A 440 5.22 15.59 -17.41
C VAL A 440 5.77 16.39 -18.58
N PHE A 441 5.10 16.34 -19.75
CA PHE A 441 5.55 17.09 -20.92
C PHE A 441 5.61 18.60 -20.69
N VAL A 442 4.57 19.17 -20.11
CA VAL A 442 4.53 20.60 -19.76
C VAL A 442 5.69 20.94 -18.80
N GLY A 443 5.90 20.11 -17.79
CA GLY A 443 7.01 20.28 -16.84
C GLY A 443 8.38 20.22 -17.50
N LEU A 444 8.60 19.28 -18.44
CA LEU A 444 9.85 19.16 -19.19
C LEU A 444 10.09 20.39 -20.09
N VAL A 445 9.05 20.90 -20.76
CA VAL A 445 9.14 22.13 -21.56
C VAL A 445 9.53 23.31 -20.68
N ILE A 446 8.87 23.50 -19.52
CA ILE A 446 9.22 24.56 -18.56
C ILE A 446 10.66 24.37 -18.07
N ALA A 447 11.05 23.15 -17.74
CA ALA A 447 12.42 22.85 -17.33
C ALA A 447 13.45 23.18 -18.40
N TYR A 448 13.16 22.93 -19.66
CA TYR A 448 14.02 23.28 -20.78
C TYR A 448 14.13 24.80 -20.96
N LEU A 449 13.01 25.52 -21.00
CA LEU A 449 12.97 26.96 -21.16
C LEU A 449 13.66 27.74 -20.03
N THR A 450 13.59 27.20 -18.80
CA THR A 450 14.20 27.82 -17.62
C THR A 450 15.63 27.34 -17.34
N ARG A 451 16.23 26.51 -18.20
CA ARG A 451 17.55 25.88 -17.99
C ARG A 451 18.64 26.90 -17.70
N LYS A 452 18.75 27.95 -18.50
CA LYS A 452 19.78 29.00 -18.35
C LYS A 452 19.67 29.76 -17.01
N ARG A 453 18.45 30.08 -16.58
CA ARG A 453 18.20 30.77 -15.30
C ARG A 453 18.56 29.89 -14.10
N TYR A 454 18.24 28.61 -14.19
CA TYR A 454 18.52 27.66 -13.12
C TYR A 454 20.03 27.39 -12.96
N SER A 455 20.77 27.25 -14.06
CA SER A 455 22.24 27.09 -14.04
C SER A 455 22.93 28.32 -13.44
N ALA A 456 22.46 29.52 -13.75
CA ALA A 456 23.01 30.75 -13.17
C ALA A 456 22.71 30.87 -11.66
N ALA A 457 21.51 30.48 -11.21
CA ALA A 457 21.13 30.48 -9.80
C ALA A 457 21.96 29.49 -8.98
N GLN A 458 22.17 28.27 -9.51
CA GLN A 458 22.94 27.23 -8.86
C GLN A 458 24.44 27.59 -8.76
N SER A 459 24.98 28.28 -9.77
CA SER A 459 26.35 28.80 -9.74
C SER A 459 26.51 29.92 -8.71
N ALA A 460 25.50 30.76 -8.52
CA ALA A 460 25.48 31.82 -7.50
C ALA A 460 25.39 31.23 -6.07
N GLU A 461 24.57 30.21 -5.88
CA GLU A 461 24.39 29.51 -4.58
C GLU A 461 25.68 28.80 -4.14
N ASN A 462 26.33 28.05 -5.05
CA ASN A 462 27.62 27.40 -4.79
C ASN A 462 28.76 28.43 -4.52
N ALA A 463 28.71 29.59 -5.16
CA ALA A 463 29.68 30.65 -4.90
C ALA A 463 29.51 31.25 -3.49
N THR A 464 28.25 31.34 -3.01
CA THR A 464 27.95 31.85 -1.66
C THR A 464 28.32 30.84 -0.56
N GLU A 465 28.07 29.55 -0.76
CA GLU A 465 28.51 28.50 0.17
C GLU A 465 30.03 28.43 0.31
N ASN A 466 30.77 28.46 -0.81
CA ASN A 466 32.24 28.48 -0.78
C ASN A 466 32.82 29.72 -0.09
N THR A 467 32.10 30.85 -0.13
CA THR A 467 32.54 32.09 0.54
C THR A 467 32.30 32.02 2.05
N THR A 468 31.21 31.37 2.48
CA THR A 468 30.90 31.14 3.91
C THR A 468 31.84 30.12 4.55
N ASP A 469 32.20 29.03 3.86
CA ASP A 469 33.17 28.05 4.36
C ASP A 469 34.55 28.64 4.49
N ASN A 470 35.06 29.41 3.50
CA ASN A 470 36.32 30.07 3.57
C ASN A 470 36.40 31.16 4.68
N THR A 471 35.26 31.81 4.99
CA THR A 471 35.20 32.78 6.11
C THR A 471 35.21 32.04 7.47
N ALA A 472 34.61 30.88 7.57
CA ALA A 472 34.57 30.07 8.78
C ALA A 472 36.00 29.51 9.10
N GLU A 473 36.71 28.96 8.08
CA GLU A 473 38.11 28.50 8.25
C GLU A 473 39.07 29.63 8.64
N THR A 474 38.89 30.84 8.12
CA THR A 474 39.76 32.00 8.46
C THR A 474 39.51 32.55 9.87
N ILE A 475 38.33 32.27 10.48
CA ILE A 475 38.02 32.65 11.86
C ILE A 475 38.51 31.60 12.86
N GLU A 476 38.64 30.33 12.47
CA GLU A 476 39.23 29.28 13.33
C GLU A 476 40.76 29.31 13.36
N GLU A 477 41.44 29.98 12.39
CA GLU A 477 42.89 30.14 12.36
C GLU A 477 43.41 31.44 13.06
N GLN A 478 42.55 32.28 13.59
CA GLN A 478 42.89 33.47 14.39
C GLN A 478 42.55 33.26 15.89
#